data_0d807913921fbea1fe020ec186b6c9cd
#
_entry.id   0d807913921fbea1fe020ec186b6c9cd
#
_cell.length_a   1.000
_cell.length_b   1.000
_cell.length_c   1.000
_cell.angle_alpha   90.00
_cell.angle_beta   90.00
_cell.angle_gamma   90.00
#
_symmetry.space_group_name_H-M   'P 1'
#
loop_
_entity.id
_entity.type
_entity.pdbx_description
1 polymer ?
#
loop_
_entity_poly.entity_id
_entity_poly.type
_entity_poly.pdbx_seq_one_letter_code
_entity_poly.pdbx_strand_id
1 'polypeptide(L)'
;MTSVWQQPWFVPTLVVVIGLPIALVVLTEVTSTLRRRGNPAHKVTRLLRSYVVPAGAIALLLGEVTRALDSQDFTWTRVVATVFGFLVILAVLNTVNLALFTNASKGSWRDRLPSIFVDIGRIVLIAIGLAVLFSAVWGTDVAGLFTALGVTSIVLGLALQGAIGSIVSGLLLLFEQPFRLGDWLDAGGVRGRVVQVNWRAVHIDTGNGIQIMPNATLAGASFTNLSRGGGSFTVTTTVSFTTDDPPAEVVALLQRVAATLPQLAEGSVPVAVPLGGADYELSFDTRGPALEGAALATFRGWLWYAARRAGLALDGDATDDFATPERTEQAVRSIAPTLSLSAEDTPALVPLVRLERYAAGEVVLPAGVVPEAVRFVLHGAVSLGATLPDGAVVPVTRVEAGDYVGQTALTRETTSTAAVALTEVAVAVVPTATLDDLVRVRPRLAREFGDVIERRRDQARAALAG
;
A
#
# COMPACT_ATOMS: atom_id res chain seq x y z
N MET A 1 72.28 -49.55 18.11
CA MET A 1 71.34 -49.36 16.97
C MET A 1 70.02 -48.96 17.55
N THR A 2 69.71 -47.64 17.62
CA THR A 2 68.38 -47.12 18.03
C THR A 2 67.38 -47.57 16.96
N SER A 3 66.33 -48.26 17.38
CA SER A 3 65.29 -48.76 16.48
C SER A 3 64.70 -47.59 15.72
N VAL A 4 64.46 -47.71 14.44
CA VAL A 4 63.91 -46.72 13.50
C VAL A 4 62.54 -46.15 14.07
N TRP A 5 61.88 -46.98 14.84
CA TRP A 5 60.59 -46.65 15.47
C TRP A 5 60.66 -45.57 16.58
N GLN A 6 61.88 -45.31 17.15
CA GLN A 6 62.11 -44.31 18.21
C GLN A 6 62.58 -42.97 17.66
N GLN A 7 62.73 -42.83 16.35
CA GLN A 7 63.13 -41.57 15.73
C GLN A 7 61.97 -40.58 15.69
N PRO A 8 62.18 -39.30 16.12
CA PRO A 8 61.11 -38.27 16.17
C PRO A 8 60.39 -38.03 14.85
N TRP A 9 61.09 -38.21 13.71
CA TRP A 9 60.54 -38.01 12.38
C TRP A 9 59.69 -39.18 11.85
N PHE A 10 59.79 -40.37 12.48
CA PHE A 10 59.15 -41.59 11.95
C PHE A 10 57.61 -41.50 12.02
N VAL A 11 57.07 -41.11 13.17
CA VAL A 11 55.59 -41.02 13.34
C VAL A 11 54.98 -39.98 12.45
N PRO A 12 55.44 -38.71 12.36
CA PRO A 12 54.90 -37.72 11.43
C PRO A 12 55.02 -38.14 9.96
N THR A 13 56.16 -38.76 9.56
CA THR A 13 56.31 -39.24 8.18
C THR A 13 55.32 -40.36 7.87
N LEU A 14 55.13 -41.29 8.79
CA LEU A 14 54.16 -42.39 8.64
C LEU A 14 52.75 -41.84 8.51
N VAL A 15 52.40 -40.84 9.33
CA VAL A 15 51.07 -40.16 9.26
C VAL A 15 50.86 -39.49 7.90
N VAL A 16 51.87 -38.84 7.35
CA VAL A 16 51.77 -38.23 6.02
C VAL A 16 51.72 -39.29 4.91
N VAL A 17 52.56 -40.31 4.95
CA VAL A 17 52.65 -41.35 3.92
C VAL A 17 51.35 -42.18 3.83
N ILE A 18 50.69 -42.45 4.95
CA ILE A 18 49.44 -43.19 4.98
C ILE A 18 48.23 -42.26 4.91
N GLY A 19 48.27 -41.18 5.66
CA GLY A 19 47.12 -40.25 5.80
C GLY A 19 46.86 -39.44 4.53
N LEU A 20 47.91 -39.02 3.81
CA LEU A 20 47.73 -38.22 2.58
C LEU A 20 46.96 -38.98 1.49
N PRO A 21 47.29 -40.20 1.11
CA PRO A 21 46.53 -40.97 0.12
C PRO A 21 45.08 -41.20 0.55
N ILE A 22 44.86 -41.54 1.84
CA ILE A 22 43.53 -41.75 2.37
C ILE A 22 42.71 -40.46 2.28
N ALA A 23 43.25 -39.32 2.75
CA ALA A 23 42.61 -38.03 2.67
C ALA A 23 42.27 -37.62 1.24
N LEU A 24 43.17 -37.86 0.28
CA LEU A 24 42.96 -37.59 -1.15
C LEU A 24 41.85 -38.46 -1.75
N VAL A 25 41.76 -39.74 -1.38
CA VAL A 25 40.69 -40.64 -1.83
C VAL A 25 39.36 -40.20 -1.28
N VAL A 26 39.26 -39.94 0.03
CA VAL A 26 38.04 -39.46 0.70
C VAL A 26 37.56 -38.13 0.10
N LEU A 27 38.48 -37.17 -0.08
CA LEU A 27 38.14 -35.88 -0.67
C LEU A 27 37.74 -36.01 -2.16
N THR A 28 38.26 -37.01 -2.88
CA THR A 28 37.85 -37.30 -4.26
C THR A 28 36.41 -37.78 -4.29
N GLU A 29 36.07 -38.72 -3.42
CA GLU A 29 34.74 -39.30 -3.35
C GLU A 29 33.72 -38.24 -2.90
N VAL A 30 34.03 -37.45 -1.86
CA VAL A 30 33.19 -36.31 -1.40
C VAL A 30 33.00 -35.31 -2.54
N THR A 31 34.07 -34.95 -3.25
CA THR A 31 33.97 -33.98 -4.37
C THR A 31 33.08 -34.52 -5.50
N SER A 32 33.23 -35.82 -5.83
CA SER A 32 32.42 -36.46 -6.87
C SER A 32 30.95 -36.53 -6.49
N THR A 33 30.66 -36.87 -5.25
CA THR A 33 29.29 -36.95 -4.70
C THR A 33 28.61 -35.56 -4.65
N LEU A 34 29.33 -34.55 -4.18
CA LEU A 34 28.83 -33.16 -4.16
C LEU A 34 28.58 -32.64 -5.59
N ARG A 35 29.47 -32.98 -6.53
CA ARG A 35 29.30 -32.59 -7.93
C ARG A 35 28.07 -33.26 -8.57
N ARG A 36 27.84 -34.55 -8.31
CA ARG A 36 26.67 -35.30 -8.80
C ARG A 36 25.37 -34.74 -8.25
N ARG A 37 25.37 -34.22 -7.00
CA ARG A 37 24.22 -33.58 -6.35
C ARG A 37 24.06 -32.10 -6.76
N GLY A 38 24.88 -31.58 -7.67
CA GLY A 38 24.81 -30.16 -8.07
C GLY A 38 25.18 -29.16 -6.95
N ASN A 39 25.75 -29.63 -5.85
CA ASN A 39 26.08 -28.79 -4.71
C ASN A 39 27.37 -28.00 -5.00
N PRO A 40 27.32 -26.66 -4.91
CA PRO A 40 28.46 -25.78 -5.19
C PRO A 40 29.65 -25.99 -4.24
N ALA A 41 29.48 -26.68 -3.11
CA ALA A 41 30.55 -27.07 -2.19
C ALA A 41 31.64 -27.93 -2.84
N HIS A 42 31.38 -28.56 -3.99
CA HIS A 42 32.41 -29.29 -4.76
C HIS A 42 33.61 -28.42 -5.17
N LYS A 43 33.46 -27.09 -5.27
CA LYS A 43 34.55 -26.15 -5.57
C LYS A 43 35.53 -26.05 -4.41
N VAL A 44 35.03 -25.98 -3.16
CA VAL A 44 35.85 -25.93 -1.95
C VAL A 44 36.55 -27.24 -1.73
N THR A 45 35.86 -28.38 -1.84
CA THR A 45 36.47 -29.72 -1.68
C THR A 45 37.53 -30.00 -2.75
N ARG A 46 37.37 -29.49 -3.98
CA ARG A 46 38.40 -29.55 -5.02
C ARG A 46 39.62 -28.73 -4.63
N LEU A 47 39.46 -27.49 -4.09
CA LEU A 47 40.59 -26.66 -3.68
C LEU A 47 41.34 -27.33 -2.52
N LEU A 48 40.61 -27.84 -1.52
CA LEU A 48 41.22 -28.62 -0.43
C LEU A 48 42.03 -29.80 -0.92
N ARG A 49 41.46 -30.63 -1.81
CA ARG A 49 42.12 -31.79 -2.36
C ARG A 49 43.35 -31.46 -3.20
N SER A 50 43.25 -30.45 -4.07
CA SER A 50 44.27 -30.20 -5.11
C SER A 50 45.44 -29.37 -4.62
N TYR A 51 45.22 -28.55 -3.56
CA TYR A 51 46.23 -27.57 -3.13
C TYR A 51 46.47 -27.61 -1.62
N VAL A 52 45.45 -27.53 -0.79
CA VAL A 52 45.61 -27.35 0.67
C VAL A 52 46.21 -28.61 1.31
N VAL A 53 45.67 -29.79 1.02
CA VAL A 53 46.11 -31.05 1.62
C VAL A 53 47.54 -31.43 1.16
N PRO A 54 47.91 -31.36 -0.15
CA PRO A 54 49.29 -31.59 -0.56
C PRO A 54 50.29 -30.59 0.01
N ALA A 55 49.95 -29.29 0.01
CA ALA A 55 50.83 -28.26 0.58
C ALA A 55 51.00 -28.44 2.10
N GLY A 56 49.97 -28.83 2.84
CA GLY A 56 50.02 -29.16 4.26
C GLY A 56 50.95 -30.37 4.53
N ALA A 57 50.85 -31.42 3.71
CA ALA A 57 51.72 -32.58 3.81
C ALA A 57 53.19 -32.23 3.59
N ILE A 58 53.47 -31.40 2.57
CA ILE A 58 54.83 -30.91 2.29
C ILE A 58 55.34 -30.04 3.44
N ALA A 59 54.51 -29.14 3.99
CA ALA A 59 54.87 -28.29 5.10
C ALA A 59 55.22 -29.10 6.36
N LEU A 60 54.43 -30.15 6.66
CA LEU A 60 54.72 -31.06 7.79
C LEU A 60 56.03 -31.82 7.59
N LEU A 61 56.27 -32.39 6.42
CA LEU A 61 57.49 -33.11 6.14
C LEU A 61 58.74 -32.21 6.22
N LEU A 62 58.69 -31.01 5.67
CA LEU A 62 59.76 -30.04 5.72
C LEU A 62 60.00 -29.56 7.14
N GLY A 63 58.95 -29.37 7.97
CA GLY A 63 59.01 -29.00 9.38
C GLY A 63 59.79 -30.07 10.19
N GLU A 64 59.53 -31.37 9.95
CA GLU A 64 60.24 -32.45 10.62
C GLU A 64 61.73 -32.58 10.16
N VAL A 65 61.99 -32.40 8.86
CA VAL A 65 63.38 -32.38 8.35
C VAL A 65 64.16 -31.21 8.99
N THR A 66 63.58 -30.06 9.13
CA THR A 66 64.23 -28.89 9.77
C THR A 66 64.52 -29.12 11.23
N ARG A 67 63.62 -29.74 11.99
CA ARG A 67 63.86 -30.13 13.39
C ARG A 67 64.94 -31.16 13.51
N ALA A 68 65.01 -32.12 12.58
CA ALA A 68 66.04 -33.18 12.62
C ALA A 68 67.43 -32.67 12.27
N LEU A 69 67.57 -31.57 11.52
CA LEU A 69 68.85 -30.99 11.09
C LEU A 69 69.33 -29.88 12.02
N ASP A 70 68.66 -29.57 13.11
CA ASP A 70 68.96 -28.51 14.10
C ASP A 70 69.38 -27.17 13.47
N SER A 71 68.88 -26.90 12.28
CA SER A 71 69.20 -25.69 11.50
C SER A 71 68.13 -24.63 11.69
N GLN A 72 68.48 -23.52 12.37
CA GLN A 72 67.53 -22.40 12.63
C GLN A 72 67.20 -21.54 11.42
N ASP A 73 67.91 -21.70 10.31
CA ASP A 73 67.81 -20.81 9.11
C ASP A 73 67.23 -21.47 7.88
N PHE A 74 66.23 -22.36 8.03
CA PHE A 74 65.68 -23.00 6.84
C PHE A 74 64.56 -22.16 6.18
N THR A 75 64.96 -21.23 5.33
CA THR A 75 64.05 -20.30 4.58
C THR A 75 62.98 -21.04 3.77
N TRP A 76 63.29 -22.22 3.21
CA TRP A 76 62.34 -23.01 2.43
C TRP A 76 61.16 -23.55 3.23
N THR A 77 61.34 -23.93 4.50
CA THR A 77 60.25 -24.36 5.38
C THR A 77 59.27 -23.22 5.66
N ARG A 78 59.82 -22.02 5.89
CA ARG A 78 58.98 -20.80 6.09
C ARG A 78 58.25 -20.44 4.80
N VAL A 79 58.88 -20.55 3.63
CA VAL A 79 58.19 -20.29 2.35
C VAL A 79 57.05 -21.27 2.11
N VAL A 80 57.27 -22.58 2.33
CA VAL A 80 56.25 -23.61 2.16
C VAL A 80 55.10 -23.41 3.19
N ALA A 81 55.42 -23.11 4.44
CA ALA A 81 54.44 -22.80 5.46
C ALA A 81 53.62 -21.54 5.12
N THR A 82 54.26 -20.51 4.53
CA THR A 82 53.58 -19.32 4.05
C THR A 82 52.60 -19.63 2.91
N VAL A 83 53.04 -20.42 1.93
CA VAL A 83 52.18 -20.86 0.81
C VAL A 83 51.01 -21.71 1.32
N PHE A 84 51.28 -22.63 2.25
CA PHE A 84 50.22 -23.42 2.88
C PHE A 84 49.20 -22.57 3.61
N GLY A 85 49.67 -21.64 4.46
CA GLY A 85 48.79 -20.72 5.21
C GLY A 85 47.96 -19.85 4.27
N PHE A 86 48.54 -19.36 3.16
CA PHE A 86 47.78 -18.61 2.14
C PHE A 86 46.68 -19.45 1.49
N LEU A 87 46.98 -20.72 1.17
CA LEU A 87 45.99 -21.67 0.61
C LEU A 87 44.85 -21.93 1.61
N VAL A 88 45.17 -21.99 2.94
CA VAL A 88 44.14 -22.11 3.99
C VAL A 88 43.28 -20.87 4.03
N ILE A 89 43.84 -19.66 3.95
CA ILE A 89 43.08 -18.39 3.91
C ILE A 89 42.15 -18.42 2.70
N LEU A 90 42.61 -18.79 1.52
CA LEU A 90 41.81 -18.91 0.32
C LEU A 90 40.66 -19.94 0.47
N ALA A 91 40.94 -21.07 1.13
CA ALA A 91 39.92 -22.10 1.38
C ALA A 91 38.84 -21.59 2.34
N VAL A 92 39.23 -20.89 3.41
CA VAL A 92 38.30 -20.27 4.36
C VAL A 92 37.42 -19.22 3.66
N LEU A 93 38.01 -18.32 2.85
CA LEU A 93 37.31 -17.32 2.08
C LEU A 93 36.30 -17.92 1.12
N ASN A 94 36.70 -18.98 0.40
CA ASN A 94 35.77 -19.68 -0.50
C ASN A 94 34.66 -20.39 0.25
N THR A 95 34.93 -20.94 1.43
CA THR A 95 33.91 -21.58 2.27
C THR A 95 32.91 -20.56 2.80
N VAL A 96 33.39 -19.43 3.30
CA VAL A 96 32.53 -18.31 3.76
C VAL A 96 31.68 -17.78 2.62
N ASN A 97 32.25 -17.56 1.45
CA ASN A 97 31.50 -17.10 0.28
C ASN A 97 30.40 -18.10 -0.13
N LEU A 98 30.71 -19.39 -0.10
CA LEU A 98 29.75 -20.46 -0.40
C LEU A 98 28.62 -20.51 0.65
N ALA A 99 28.96 -20.45 1.92
CA ALA A 99 27.98 -20.54 3.02
C ALA A 99 27.02 -19.34 3.03
N LEU A 100 27.52 -18.14 2.72
CA LEU A 100 26.73 -16.91 2.80
C LEU A 100 25.90 -16.65 1.54
N PHE A 101 26.38 -17.00 0.34
CA PHE A 101 25.77 -16.50 -0.91
C PHE A 101 25.25 -17.56 -1.86
N THR A 102 25.78 -18.79 -1.86
CA THR A 102 25.40 -19.77 -2.89
C THR A 102 24.09 -20.52 -2.60
N ASN A 103 23.62 -20.52 -1.36
CA ASN A 103 22.38 -21.18 -0.94
C ASN A 103 21.25 -20.19 -0.56
N ALA A 104 21.36 -18.92 -0.95
CA ALA A 104 20.30 -17.96 -0.71
C ALA A 104 19.11 -18.24 -1.63
N SER A 105 17.94 -18.52 -1.06
CA SER A 105 16.68 -18.61 -1.82
C SER A 105 16.33 -17.23 -2.39
N LYS A 106 15.85 -17.18 -3.63
CA LYS A 106 15.38 -15.94 -4.26
C LYS A 106 14.33 -15.28 -3.35
N GLY A 107 14.55 -14.01 -3.00
CA GLY A 107 13.69 -13.24 -2.07
C GLY A 107 14.12 -13.28 -0.60
N SER A 108 15.21 -14.00 -0.25
CA SER A 108 15.82 -13.97 1.07
C SER A 108 16.45 -12.60 1.36
N TRP A 109 16.56 -12.24 2.66
CA TRP A 109 17.28 -11.04 3.11
C TRP A 109 18.72 -10.96 2.58
N ARG A 110 19.34 -12.11 2.29
CA ARG A 110 20.70 -12.23 1.73
C ARG A 110 20.82 -11.67 0.32
N ASP A 111 19.78 -11.79 -0.50
CA ASP A 111 19.74 -11.18 -1.85
C ASP A 111 19.68 -9.65 -1.82
N ARG A 112 19.32 -9.08 -0.66
CA ARG A 112 19.20 -7.62 -0.47
C ARG A 112 20.47 -6.97 0.04
N LEU A 113 21.49 -7.75 0.45
CA LEU A 113 22.77 -7.23 0.91
C LEU A 113 23.60 -6.73 -0.26
N PRO A 114 24.05 -5.46 -0.25
CA PRO A 114 25.00 -4.97 -1.24
C PRO A 114 26.30 -5.76 -1.19
N SER A 115 26.85 -6.10 -2.36
CA SER A 115 28.09 -6.86 -2.51
C SER A 115 29.30 -6.24 -1.79
N ILE A 116 29.26 -4.91 -1.63
CA ILE A 116 30.33 -4.15 -0.96
C ILE A 116 30.59 -4.62 0.48
N PHE A 117 29.54 -5.05 1.24
CA PHE A 117 29.74 -5.56 2.60
C PHE A 117 30.49 -6.89 2.61
N VAL A 118 30.26 -7.72 1.60
CA VAL A 118 30.97 -8.98 1.40
C VAL A 118 32.43 -8.72 1.09
N ASP A 119 32.68 -7.76 0.20
CA ASP A 119 34.03 -7.39 -0.21
C ASP A 119 34.83 -6.78 0.94
N ILE A 120 34.20 -5.92 1.76
CA ILE A 120 34.82 -5.39 3.00
C ILE A 120 35.13 -6.53 3.97
N GLY A 121 34.19 -7.43 4.24
CA GLY A 121 34.39 -8.58 5.12
C GLY A 121 35.53 -9.48 4.63
N ARG A 122 35.65 -9.70 3.31
CA ARG A 122 36.72 -10.45 2.68
C ARG A 122 38.07 -9.78 2.88
N ILE A 123 38.16 -8.46 2.68
CA ILE A 123 39.42 -7.70 2.87
C ILE A 123 39.86 -7.80 4.33
N VAL A 124 38.96 -7.65 5.29
CA VAL A 124 39.24 -7.76 6.73
C VAL A 124 39.74 -9.16 7.07
N LEU A 125 39.08 -10.22 6.59
CA LEU A 125 39.51 -11.62 6.79
C LEU A 125 40.87 -11.89 6.19
N ILE A 126 41.17 -11.37 4.99
CA ILE A 126 42.50 -11.48 4.37
C ILE A 126 43.55 -10.79 5.22
N ALA A 127 43.32 -9.59 5.68
CA ALA A 127 44.26 -8.81 6.50
C ALA A 127 44.58 -9.52 7.81
N ILE A 128 43.54 -10.02 8.53
CA ILE A 128 43.71 -10.79 9.77
C ILE A 128 44.48 -12.09 9.47
N GLY A 129 44.08 -12.83 8.44
CA GLY A 129 44.72 -14.08 8.04
C GLY A 129 46.21 -13.90 7.70
N LEU A 130 46.55 -12.87 6.94
CA LEU A 130 47.93 -12.52 6.62
C LEU A 130 48.74 -12.14 7.87
N ALA A 131 48.16 -11.30 8.77
CA ALA A 131 48.84 -10.91 10.00
C ALA A 131 49.17 -12.13 10.89
N VAL A 132 48.18 -13.04 11.07
CA VAL A 132 48.39 -14.30 11.78
C VAL A 132 49.42 -15.17 11.12
N LEU A 133 49.39 -15.31 9.79
CA LEU A 133 50.32 -16.09 9.03
C LEU A 133 51.76 -15.56 9.16
N PHE A 134 51.97 -14.26 9.00
CA PHE A 134 53.31 -13.66 9.14
C PHE A 134 53.83 -13.77 10.57
N SER A 135 53.00 -13.54 11.59
CA SER A 135 53.38 -13.72 12.98
C SER A 135 53.79 -15.18 13.29
N ALA A 136 52.98 -16.16 12.83
CA ALA A 136 53.19 -17.56 13.14
C ALA A 136 54.40 -18.15 12.38
N VAL A 137 54.64 -17.74 11.12
CA VAL A 137 55.68 -18.36 10.27
C VAL A 137 57.01 -17.61 10.38
N TRP A 138 56.98 -16.29 10.44
CA TRP A 138 58.18 -15.45 10.42
C TRP A 138 58.55 -14.88 11.76
N GLY A 139 57.71 -15.09 12.79
CA GLY A 139 57.97 -14.57 14.13
C GLY A 139 57.96 -13.05 14.19
N THR A 140 57.33 -12.39 13.23
CA THR A 140 57.26 -10.93 13.18
C THR A 140 56.34 -10.42 14.32
N ASP A 141 56.83 -9.42 15.07
CA ASP A 141 55.98 -8.75 16.07
C ASP A 141 54.91 -7.90 15.34
N VAL A 142 53.70 -8.41 15.31
CA VAL A 142 52.54 -7.70 14.74
C VAL A 142 51.80 -6.86 15.78
N ALA A 143 52.21 -6.89 17.04
CA ALA A 143 51.53 -6.16 18.12
C ALA A 143 51.57 -4.64 17.90
N GLY A 144 52.75 -4.12 17.49
CA GLY A 144 52.90 -2.71 17.15
C GLY A 144 52.00 -2.28 15.95
N LEU A 145 51.90 -3.15 14.97
CA LEU A 145 50.98 -2.91 13.82
C LEU A 145 49.52 -2.91 14.23
N PHE A 146 49.12 -3.86 15.08
CA PHE A 146 47.72 -3.90 15.59
C PHE A 146 47.42 -2.71 16.48
N THR A 147 48.37 -2.21 17.27
CA THR A 147 48.20 -1.01 18.08
C THR A 147 47.97 0.24 17.20
N ALA A 148 48.81 0.42 16.20
CA ALA A 148 48.68 1.52 15.26
C ALA A 148 47.36 1.46 14.47
N LEU A 149 46.98 0.26 13.98
CA LEU A 149 45.69 0.04 13.32
C LEU A 149 44.51 0.26 14.28
N GLY A 150 44.66 -0.09 15.55
CA GLY A 150 43.63 0.13 16.56
C GLY A 150 43.32 1.60 16.75
N VAL A 151 44.31 2.45 16.92
CA VAL A 151 44.12 3.92 17.03
C VAL A 151 43.50 4.48 15.76
N THR A 152 44.01 4.10 14.58
CA THR A 152 43.49 4.53 13.30
C THR A 152 42.01 4.09 13.12
N SER A 153 41.68 2.87 13.56
CA SER A 153 40.31 2.33 13.49
C SER A 153 39.32 3.12 14.36
N ILE A 154 39.75 3.59 15.54
CA ILE A 154 38.90 4.42 16.39
C ILE A 154 38.58 5.75 15.69
N VAL A 155 39.60 6.43 15.15
CA VAL A 155 39.42 7.70 14.43
C VAL A 155 38.52 7.52 13.22
N LEU A 156 38.76 6.46 12.44
CA LEU A 156 37.93 6.13 11.25
C LEU A 156 36.51 5.73 11.65
N GLY A 157 36.35 4.96 12.74
CA GLY A 157 35.05 4.58 13.28
C GLY A 157 34.20 5.80 13.69
N LEU A 158 34.81 6.75 14.38
CA LEU A 158 34.13 8.00 14.73
C LEU A 158 33.76 8.84 13.48
N ALA A 159 34.66 8.91 12.51
CA ALA A 159 34.39 9.62 11.26
C ALA A 159 33.24 8.98 10.43
N LEU A 160 33.10 7.65 10.49
CA LEU A 160 32.09 6.90 9.74
C LEU A 160 30.82 6.59 10.57
N GLN A 161 30.78 6.98 11.85
CA GLN A 161 29.68 6.63 12.76
C GLN A 161 28.29 6.96 12.19
N GLY A 162 28.10 8.14 11.64
CA GLY A 162 26.82 8.57 11.04
C GLY A 162 26.45 7.76 9.80
N ALA A 163 27.43 7.46 8.93
CA ALA A 163 27.20 6.65 7.73
C ALA A 163 26.82 5.22 8.09
N ILE A 164 27.53 4.60 9.05
CA ILE A 164 27.24 3.24 9.52
C ILE A 164 25.86 3.20 10.18
N GLY A 165 25.54 4.18 11.04
CA GLY A 165 24.23 4.31 11.68
C GLY A 165 23.10 4.37 10.65
N SER A 166 23.24 5.17 9.61
CA SER A 166 22.26 5.27 8.51
C SER A 166 22.06 3.95 7.76
N ILE A 167 23.14 3.23 7.51
CA ILE A 167 23.08 1.92 6.82
C ILE A 167 22.39 0.89 7.70
N VAL A 168 22.75 0.80 9.00
CA VAL A 168 22.14 -0.13 9.94
C VAL A 168 20.65 0.16 10.10
N SER A 169 20.26 1.42 10.27
CA SER A 169 18.86 1.84 10.36
C SER A 169 18.07 1.47 9.09
N GLY A 170 18.67 1.68 7.92
CA GLY A 170 18.05 1.29 6.65
C GLY A 170 17.88 -0.22 6.50
N LEU A 171 18.84 -1.01 6.96
CA LEU A 171 18.73 -2.47 6.97
C LEU A 171 17.65 -2.95 7.96
N LEU A 172 17.58 -2.40 9.16
CA LEU A 172 16.54 -2.74 10.14
C LEU A 172 15.15 -2.48 9.57
N LEU A 173 14.95 -1.35 8.92
CA LEU A 173 13.68 -1.01 8.27
C LEU A 173 13.28 -2.04 7.19
N LEU A 174 14.25 -2.58 6.44
CA LEU A 174 14.01 -3.65 5.46
C LEU A 174 13.70 -5.00 6.12
N PHE A 175 14.24 -5.28 7.30
CA PHE A 175 13.99 -6.53 8.04
C PHE A 175 12.63 -6.50 8.74
N GLU A 176 12.33 -5.44 9.45
CA GLU A 176 11.10 -5.30 10.23
C GLU A 176 9.87 -5.09 9.34
N GLN A 177 10.06 -4.52 8.16
CA GLN A 177 8.99 -4.22 7.20
C GLN A 177 7.76 -3.56 7.84
N PRO A 178 7.93 -2.41 8.50
CA PRO A 178 6.79 -1.71 9.11
C PRO A 178 5.79 -1.20 8.07
N PHE A 179 6.19 -1.17 6.81
CA PHE A 179 5.35 -0.94 5.64
C PHE A 179 5.82 -1.81 4.47
N ARG A 180 4.97 -1.96 3.47
CA ARG A 180 5.22 -2.74 2.25
C ARG A 180 5.06 -1.87 1.01
N LEU A 181 5.51 -2.42 -0.13
CA LEU A 181 5.22 -1.82 -1.43
C LEU A 181 3.70 -1.73 -1.62
N GLY A 182 3.22 -0.54 -1.96
CA GLY A 182 1.80 -0.26 -2.12
C GLY A 182 1.11 0.35 -0.91
N ASP A 183 1.70 0.28 0.29
CA ASP A 183 1.17 0.93 1.49
C ASP A 183 1.19 2.46 1.34
N TRP A 184 0.26 3.12 2.00
CA TRP A 184 0.25 4.58 2.15
C TRP A 184 0.92 4.96 3.45
N LEU A 185 1.82 5.93 3.37
CA LEU A 185 2.53 6.49 4.53
C LEU A 185 2.24 7.96 4.69
N ASP A 186 2.26 8.39 5.94
CA ASP A 186 2.40 9.79 6.33
C ASP A 186 3.66 9.91 7.19
N ALA A 187 4.69 10.53 6.66
CA ALA A 187 6.01 10.59 7.25
C ALA A 187 6.60 12.00 7.10
N GLY A 188 6.68 12.74 8.22
CA GLY A 188 7.29 14.09 8.25
C GLY A 188 6.64 15.09 7.30
N GLY A 189 5.30 15.03 7.15
CA GLY A 189 4.54 15.89 6.24
C GLY A 189 4.50 15.42 4.79
N VAL A 190 5.14 14.29 4.48
CA VAL A 190 5.07 13.64 3.17
C VAL A 190 4.05 12.52 3.25
N ARG A 191 2.96 12.67 2.52
CA ARG A 191 1.89 11.68 2.43
C ARG A 191 1.82 11.11 1.02
N GLY A 192 1.83 9.79 0.90
CA GLY A 192 1.75 9.14 -0.40
C GLY A 192 1.89 7.63 -0.35
N ARG A 193 1.87 7.01 -1.53
CA ARG A 193 1.97 5.57 -1.71
C ARG A 193 3.41 5.12 -1.91
N VAL A 194 3.84 4.10 -1.21
CA VAL A 194 5.16 3.47 -1.40
C VAL A 194 5.20 2.76 -2.74
N VAL A 195 6.02 3.26 -3.68
CA VAL A 195 6.17 2.69 -5.02
C VAL A 195 7.46 1.90 -5.18
N GLN A 196 8.46 2.17 -4.34
CA GLN A 196 9.73 1.43 -4.36
C GLN A 196 10.39 1.50 -2.98
N VAL A 197 11.02 0.38 -2.57
CA VAL A 197 11.81 0.30 -1.33
C VAL A 197 13.17 -0.25 -1.67
N ASN A 198 14.22 0.54 -1.42
CA ASN A 198 15.61 0.17 -1.60
C ASN A 198 16.32 0.11 -0.24
N TRP A 199 17.54 -0.43 -0.21
CA TRP A 199 18.34 -0.48 1.01
C TRP A 199 18.71 0.91 1.57
N ARG A 200 18.68 1.96 0.76
CA ARG A 200 19.06 3.33 1.10
C ARG A 200 17.86 4.28 1.25
N ALA A 201 16.81 4.10 0.45
CA ALA A 201 15.70 5.04 0.37
C ALA A 201 14.39 4.34 0.05
N VAL A 202 13.30 4.95 0.48
CA VAL A 202 11.92 4.64 0.10
C VAL A 202 11.46 5.73 -0.87
N HIS A 203 10.79 5.31 -1.94
CA HIS A 203 10.18 6.19 -2.93
C HIS A 203 8.68 6.24 -2.67
N ILE A 204 8.16 7.42 -2.41
CA ILE A 204 6.76 7.67 -2.07
C ILE A 204 6.15 8.50 -3.19
N ASP A 205 5.13 7.97 -3.85
CA ASP A 205 4.34 8.71 -4.84
C ASP A 205 3.30 9.56 -4.09
N THR A 206 3.46 10.87 -4.18
CA THR A 206 2.60 11.87 -3.52
C THR A 206 1.43 12.32 -4.40
N GLY A 207 1.34 11.80 -5.65
CA GLY A 207 0.41 12.29 -6.66
C GLY A 207 0.92 13.50 -7.44
N ASN A 208 1.82 14.30 -6.85
CA ASN A 208 2.48 15.45 -7.50
C ASN A 208 3.92 15.12 -7.93
N GLY A 209 4.38 13.91 -7.66
CA GLY A 209 5.72 13.43 -7.95
C GLY A 209 6.19 12.38 -6.96
N ILE A 210 7.39 11.83 -7.20
CA ILE A 210 7.99 10.83 -6.34
C ILE A 210 8.91 11.52 -5.32
N GLN A 211 8.55 11.45 -4.05
CA GLN A 211 9.41 11.85 -2.94
C GLN A 211 10.36 10.71 -2.60
N ILE A 212 11.67 10.99 -2.61
CA ILE A 212 12.71 10.03 -2.23
C ILE A 212 13.12 10.33 -0.79
N MET A 213 12.77 9.42 0.12
CA MET A 213 13.04 9.57 1.55
C MET A 213 14.12 8.58 1.99
N PRO A 214 15.27 9.05 2.54
CA PRO A 214 16.31 8.17 3.07
C PRO A 214 15.77 7.28 4.19
N ASN A 215 16.14 5.99 4.19
CA ASN A 215 15.72 5.05 5.23
C ASN A 215 16.16 5.48 6.64
N ALA A 216 17.32 6.14 6.75
CA ALA A 216 17.80 6.68 8.03
C ALA A 216 16.85 7.75 8.59
N THR A 217 16.24 8.57 7.75
CA THR A 217 15.25 9.57 8.16
C THR A 217 13.99 8.89 8.68
N LEU A 218 13.48 7.88 7.95
CA LEU A 218 12.30 7.10 8.37
C LEU A 218 12.55 6.31 9.66
N ALA A 219 13.73 5.70 9.81
CA ALA A 219 14.08 4.94 11.01
C ALA A 219 14.27 5.83 12.25
N GLY A 220 14.62 7.11 12.07
CA GLY A 220 14.81 8.09 13.13
C GLY A 220 13.58 8.93 13.46
N ALA A 221 12.49 8.80 12.71
CA ALA A 221 11.27 9.58 12.87
C ALA A 221 10.05 8.69 13.07
N SER A 222 9.01 9.23 13.71
CA SER A 222 7.71 8.58 13.72
C SER A 222 7.03 8.79 12.35
N PHE A 223 6.36 7.75 11.87
CA PHE A 223 5.51 7.81 10.68
C PHE A 223 4.25 6.97 10.91
N THR A 224 3.20 7.29 10.17
CA THR A 224 1.93 6.55 10.22
C THR A 224 1.78 5.71 8.96
N ASN A 225 1.52 4.41 9.10
CA ASN A 225 1.10 3.56 8.00
C ASN A 225 -0.42 3.59 7.89
N LEU A 226 -0.92 4.31 6.90
CA LEU A 226 -2.36 4.54 6.68
C LEU A 226 -3.08 3.34 6.07
N SER A 227 -2.33 2.32 5.61
CA SER A 227 -2.91 1.10 5.01
C SER A 227 -3.08 -0.04 6.01
N ARG A 228 -2.53 0.04 7.22
CA ARG A 228 -2.52 -1.04 8.21
C ARG A 228 -3.47 -0.84 9.39
N GLY A 229 -4.53 -0.06 9.20
CA GLY A 229 -5.46 0.31 10.27
C GLY A 229 -6.81 -0.41 10.28
N GLY A 230 -6.99 -1.57 9.63
CA GLY A 230 -8.28 -2.31 9.72
C GLY A 230 -9.13 -2.32 8.45
N GLY A 231 -8.56 -2.03 7.28
CA GLY A 231 -9.25 -2.18 5.97
C GLY A 231 -10.06 -0.97 5.51
N SER A 232 -10.31 0.01 6.38
CA SER A 232 -10.92 1.30 6.04
C SER A 232 -10.00 2.45 6.43
N PHE A 233 -10.21 3.59 5.81
CA PHE A 233 -9.48 4.82 6.08
C PHE A 233 -10.48 5.93 6.44
N THR A 234 -10.36 6.50 7.64
CA THR A 234 -11.24 7.58 8.10
C THR A 234 -10.82 8.90 7.46
N VAL A 235 -11.77 9.52 6.77
CA VAL A 235 -11.68 10.87 6.22
C VAL A 235 -12.39 11.80 7.16
N THR A 236 -11.73 12.89 7.55
CA THR A 236 -12.32 13.95 8.39
C THR A 236 -12.26 15.27 7.64
N THR A 237 -13.35 16.03 7.67
CA THR A 237 -13.42 17.37 7.08
C THR A 237 -14.26 18.29 7.93
N THR A 238 -13.92 19.56 7.94
CA THR A 238 -14.70 20.61 8.59
C THR A 238 -15.45 21.40 7.54
N VAL A 239 -16.71 21.75 7.84
CA VAL A 239 -17.58 22.59 7.03
C VAL A 239 -18.24 23.62 7.94
N SER A 240 -18.53 24.80 7.39
CA SER A 240 -19.14 25.91 8.14
C SER A 240 -20.54 26.22 7.62
N PHE A 241 -21.43 26.56 8.52
CA PHE A 241 -22.79 27.02 8.23
C PHE A 241 -23.02 28.37 8.90
N THR A 242 -24.27 28.75 9.22
CA THR A 242 -24.54 29.90 10.07
C THR A 242 -24.96 29.44 11.46
N THR A 243 -24.87 30.35 12.44
CA THR A 243 -25.40 30.11 13.79
C THR A 243 -26.93 30.11 13.85
N ASP A 244 -27.60 30.58 12.78
CA ASP A 244 -29.05 30.57 12.66
C ASP A 244 -29.60 29.22 12.18
N ASP A 245 -28.73 28.41 11.56
CA ASP A 245 -29.09 27.06 11.11
C ASP A 245 -29.24 26.10 12.30
N PRO A 246 -30.32 25.32 12.41
CA PRO A 246 -30.49 24.37 13.49
C PRO A 246 -29.41 23.27 13.44
N PRO A 247 -28.62 23.09 14.52
CA PRO A 247 -27.52 22.12 14.49
C PRO A 247 -27.95 20.68 14.17
N ALA A 248 -29.12 20.25 14.60
CA ALA A 248 -29.63 18.91 14.30
C ALA A 248 -29.91 18.71 12.81
N GLU A 249 -30.40 19.75 12.11
CA GLU A 249 -30.66 19.71 10.68
C GLU A 249 -29.37 19.69 9.88
N VAL A 250 -28.36 20.47 10.28
CA VAL A 250 -27.03 20.48 9.68
C VAL A 250 -26.36 19.10 9.83
N VAL A 251 -26.35 18.54 11.05
CA VAL A 251 -25.77 17.19 11.31
C VAL A 251 -26.47 16.14 10.45
N ALA A 252 -27.82 16.15 10.43
CA ALA A 252 -28.58 15.20 9.62
C ALA A 252 -28.31 15.35 8.11
N LEU A 253 -28.11 16.58 7.61
CA LEU A 253 -27.74 16.84 6.22
C LEU A 253 -26.37 16.26 5.90
N LEU A 254 -25.37 16.58 6.71
CA LEU A 254 -23.99 16.10 6.51
C LEU A 254 -23.92 14.58 6.49
N GLN A 255 -24.54 13.91 7.45
CA GLN A 255 -24.60 12.47 7.55
C GLN A 255 -25.31 11.84 6.34
N ARG A 256 -26.43 12.40 5.92
CA ARG A 256 -27.22 11.92 4.77
C ARG A 256 -26.43 12.02 3.46
N VAL A 257 -25.76 13.15 3.22
CA VAL A 257 -24.95 13.34 2.02
C VAL A 257 -23.76 12.36 2.02
N ALA A 258 -23.05 12.25 3.14
CA ALA A 258 -21.90 11.36 3.25
C ALA A 258 -22.28 9.88 3.11
N ALA A 259 -23.45 9.46 3.63
CA ALA A 259 -23.92 8.07 3.54
C ALA A 259 -24.18 7.58 2.11
N THR A 260 -24.33 8.49 1.15
CA THR A 260 -24.60 8.16 -0.25
C THR A 260 -23.34 8.23 -1.14
N LEU A 261 -22.17 8.51 -0.57
CA LEU A 261 -20.92 8.63 -1.34
C LEU A 261 -20.49 7.27 -1.93
N PRO A 262 -20.15 7.21 -3.22
CA PRO A 262 -19.69 5.97 -3.86
C PRO A 262 -18.34 5.46 -3.35
N GLN A 263 -17.56 6.31 -2.67
CA GLN A 263 -16.25 5.98 -2.09
C GLN A 263 -16.36 5.41 -0.68
N LEU A 264 -17.55 5.46 -0.06
CA LEU A 264 -17.77 4.99 1.30
C LEU A 264 -17.37 3.52 1.46
N ALA A 265 -16.74 3.19 2.59
CA ALA A 265 -16.46 1.80 2.93
C ALA A 265 -17.76 1.08 3.34
N GLU A 266 -17.84 -0.21 3.04
CA GLU A 266 -18.99 -1.02 3.42
C GLU A 266 -19.16 -1.03 4.95
N GLY A 267 -20.37 -0.77 5.42
CA GLY A 267 -20.68 -0.69 6.85
C GLY A 267 -20.23 0.61 7.54
N SER A 268 -19.62 1.57 6.83
CA SER A 268 -19.28 2.88 7.40
C SER A 268 -20.53 3.69 7.70
N VAL A 269 -20.58 4.26 8.89
CA VAL A 269 -21.63 5.18 9.31
C VAL A 269 -21.01 6.55 9.48
N PRO A 270 -21.34 7.54 8.63
CA PRO A 270 -20.85 8.91 8.77
C PRO A 270 -21.27 9.54 10.09
N VAL A 271 -20.32 10.20 10.75
CA VAL A 271 -20.54 10.90 12.01
C VAL A 271 -20.28 12.39 11.81
N ALA A 272 -21.26 13.22 12.13
CA ALA A 272 -21.10 14.66 12.12
C ALA A 272 -21.32 15.21 13.54
N VAL A 273 -20.46 16.13 13.96
CA VAL A 273 -20.53 16.77 15.28
C VAL A 273 -20.31 18.27 15.16
N PRO A 274 -21.06 19.09 15.93
CA PRO A 274 -20.79 20.53 16.02
C PRO A 274 -19.50 20.75 16.81
N LEU A 275 -18.61 21.62 16.29
CA LEU A 275 -17.38 22.03 16.97
C LEU A 275 -17.54 23.29 17.81
N GLY A 276 -18.67 23.98 17.65
CA GLY A 276 -18.98 25.29 18.23
C GLY A 276 -18.94 26.39 17.17
N GLY A 277 -19.62 27.52 17.47
CA GLY A 277 -19.87 28.54 16.46
C GLY A 277 -20.73 27.99 15.33
N ALA A 278 -20.23 28.14 14.12
CA ALA A 278 -20.89 27.66 12.89
C ALA A 278 -20.19 26.44 12.25
N ASP A 279 -19.16 25.89 12.91
CA ASP A 279 -18.32 24.81 12.35
C ASP A 279 -18.79 23.42 12.79
N TYR A 280 -18.72 22.50 11.85
CA TYR A 280 -19.10 21.10 12.03
C TYR A 280 -17.98 20.21 11.48
N GLU A 281 -17.62 19.18 12.23
CA GLU A 281 -16.73 18.12 11.76
C GLU A 281 -17.57 16.94 11.26
N LEU A 282 -17.23 16.47 10.09
CA LEU A 282 -17.76 15.25 9.51
C LEU A 282 -16.62 14.24 9.37
N SER A 283 -16.83 13.02 9.85
CA SER A 283 -15.96 11.88 9.64
C SER A 283 -16.72 10.71 9.03
N PHE A 284 -16.08 10.02 8.10
CA PHE A 284 -16.59 8.81 7.45
C PHE A 284 -15.45 7.96 6.92
N ASP A 285 -15.67 6.65 6.78
CA ASP A 285 -14.64 5.76 6.30
C ASP A 285 -14.73 5.52 4.79
N THR A 286 -13.58 5.56 4.14
CA THR A 286 -13.41 5.17 2.74
C THR A 286 -12.70 3.83 2.64
N ARG A 287 -12.75 3.17 1.47
CA ARG A 287 -12.09 1.89 1.21
C ARG A 287 -10.56 1.97 1.20
N GLY A 288 -9.98 3.16 1.39
CA GLY A 288 -8.55 3.37 1.50
C GLY A 288 -8.15 4.83 1.26
N PRO A 289 -6.89 5.20 1.66
CA PRO A 289 -6.40 6.56 1.60
C PRO A 289 -6.41 7.20 0.21
N ALA A 290 -6.28 6.38 -0.84
CA ALA A 290 -6.30 6.84 -2.24
C ALA A 290 -7.62 7.51 -2.64
N LEU A 291 -8.71 7.20 -1.95
CA LEU A 291 -10.05 7.71 -2.27
C LEU A 291 -10.40 9.01 -1.54
N GLU A 292 -9.60 9.44 -0.58
CA GLU A 292 -9.87 10.63 0.25
C GLU A 292 -10.14 11.87 -0.60
N GLY A 293 -9.24 12.22 -1.52
CA GLY A 293 -9.41 13.41 -2.38
C GLY A 293 -10.67 13.36 -3.23
N ALA A 294 -10.97 12.20 -3.82
CA ALA A 294 -12.17 12.01 -4.62
C ALA A 294 -13.45 12.05 -3.75
N ALA A 295 -13.42 11.45 -2.56
CA ALA A 295 -14.53 11.45 -1.63
C ALA A 295 -14.85 12.87 -1.15
N LEU A 296 -13.83 13.65 -0.76
CA LEU A 296 -14.00 15.04 -0.34
C LEU A 296 -14.53 15.93 -1.48
N ALA A 297 -14.02 15.77 -2.70
CA ALA A 297 -14.50 16.53 -3.85
C ALA A 297 -15.97 16.21 -4.16
N THR A 298 -16.33 14.94 -4.16
CA THR A 298 -17.72 14.50 -4.37
C THR A 298 -18.63 15.01 -3.25
N PHE A 299 -18.22 14.82 -1.99
CA PHE A 299 -18.97 15.28 -0.82
C PHE A 299 -19.24 16.78 -0.87
N ARG A 300 -18.22 17.60 -1.07
CA ARG A 300 -18.38 19.07 -1.11
C ARG A 300 -19.27 19.53 -2.25
N GLY A 301 -19.13 18.89 -3.42
CA GLY A 301 -20.01 19.17 -4.55
C GLY A 301 -21.48 18.83 -4.26
N TRP A 302 -21.74 17.65 -3.72
CA TRP A 302 -23.11 17.24 -3.39
C TRP A 302 -23.69 18.02 -2.21
N LEU A 303 -22.85 18.36 -1.22
CA LEU A 303 -23.26 19.16 -0.06
C LEU A 303 -23.79 20.53 -0.49
N TRP A 304 -23.18 21.17 -1.49
CA TRP A 304 -23.65 22.44 -1.98
C TRP A 304 -25.11 22.37 -2.46
N TYR A 305 -25.42 21.37 -3.29
CA TYR A 305 -26.80 21.18 -3.78
C TYR A 305 -27.76 20.79 -2.65
N ALA A 306 -27.34 19.93 -1.75
CA ALA A 306 -28.15 19.45 -0.65
C ALA A 306 -28.48 20.57 0.37
N ALA A 307 -27.51 21.43 0.66
CA ALA A 307 -27.71 22.60 1.55
C ALA A 307 -28.74 23.59 0.96
N ARG A 308 -28.62 23.90 -0.34
CA ARG A 308 -29.59 24.75 -1.04
C ARG A 308 -31.01 24.18 -0.99
N ARG A 309 -31.17 22.86 -1.24
CA ARG A 309 -32.49 22.19 -1.13
C ARG A 309 -33.04 22.19 0.27
N ALA A 310 -32.17 22.17 1.29
CA ALA A 310 -32.57 22.21 2.70
C ALA A 310 -32.81 23.65 3.22
N GLY A 311 -32.43 24.68 2.46
CA GLY A 311 -32.46 26.06 2.90
C GLY A 311 -31.44 26.40 4.00
N LEU A 312 -30.33 25.61 4.07
CA LEU A 312 -29.26 25.81 5.05
C LEU A 312 -28.13 26.63 4.43
N ALA A 313 -27.54 27.52 5.21
CA ALA A 313 -26.57 28.51 4.77
C ALA A 313 -25.14 27.99 4.82
N LEU A 314 -24.79 27.08 3.91
CA LEU A 314 -23.43 26.59 3.76
C LEU A 314 -22.49 27.76 3.43
N ASP A 315 -21.36 27.85 4.17
CA ASP A 315 -20.38 28.95 4.10
C ASP A 315 -21.04 30.35 4.33
N GLY A 316 -22.13 30.39 5.10
CA GLY A 316 -22.83 31.60 5.42
C GLY A 316 -23.84 32.12 4.38
N ASP A 317 -24.07 31.36 3.31
CA ASP A 317 -24.97 31.75 2.23
C ASP A 317 -26.03 30.68 1.96
N ALA A 318 -27.31 31.05 2.09
CA ALA A 318 -28.50 30.24 1.78
C ALA A 318 -29.14 30.60 0.44
N THR A 319 -28.59 31.55 -0.30
CA THR A 319 -29.21 32.07 -1.53
C THR A 319 -29.29 30.97 -2.59
N ASP A 320 -30.47 30.72 -3.14
CA ASP A 320 -30.67 29.85 -4.31
C ASP A 320 -31.26 30.64 -5.47
N ASP A 321 -30.39 31.14 -6.33
CA ASP A 321 -30.80 31.88 -7.54
C ASP A 321 -31.51 31.01 -8.59
N PHE A 322 -31.60 29.71 -8.34
CA PHE A 322 -32.27 28.78 -9.27
C PHE A 322 -33.81 28.76 -9.02
N ALA A 323 -34.25 28.73 -7.77
CA ALA A 323 -35.63 28.57 -7.42
C ALA A 323 -36.39 29.93 -7.41
N THR A 324 -36.36 30.67 -8.54
CA THR A 324 -37.06 31.91 -8.67
C THR A 324 -38.57 31.70 -9.04
N PRO A 325 -39.44 32.65 -8.70
CA PRO A 325 -40.87 32.57 -9.07
C PRO A 325 -41.09 32.37 -10.59
N GLU A 326 -40.30 33.07 -11.43
CA GLU A 326 -40.42 33.03 -12.89
C GLU A 326 -40.03 31.65 -13.42
N ARG A 327 -38.93 31.06 -12.91
CA ARG A 327 -38.51 29.69 -13.26
C ARG A 327 -39.50 28.65 -12.78
N THR A 328 -40.08 28.83 -11.59
CA THR A 328 -41.13 27.94 -11.06
C THR A 328 -42.36 27.96 -11.97
N GLU A 329 -42.81 29.14 -12.39
CA GLU A 329 -43.91 29.25 -13.34
C GLU A 329 -43.60 28.60 -14.70
N GLN A 330 -42.39 28.80 -15.22
CA GLN A 330 -41.94 28.15 -16.44
C GLN A 330 -41.92 26.61 -16.29
N ALA A 331 -41.41 26.09 -15.19
CA ALA A 331 -41.37 24.68 -14.87
C ALA A 331 -42.78 24.09 -14.79
N VAL A 332 -43.70 24.75 -14.09
CA VAL A 332 -45.12 24.32 -13.99
C VAL A 332 -45.75 24.27 -15.40
N ARG A 333 -45.50 25.29 -16.24
CA ARG A 333 -45.99 25.26 -17.64
C ARG A 333 -45.40 24.06 -18.43
N SER A 334 -44.13 23.69 -18.19
CA SER A 334 -43.53 22.57 -18.91
C SER A 334 -44.08 21.20 -18.50
N ILE A 335 -44.48 21.03 -17.23
CA ILE A 335 -45.05 19.78 -16.70
C ILE A 335 -46.57 19.72 -16.83
N ALA A 336 -47.23 20.85 -17.10
CA ALA A 336 -48.69 20.94 -17.23
C ALA A 336 -49.31 19.93 -18.22
N PRO A 337 -48.74 19.66 -19.41
CA PRO A 337 -49.28 18.64 -20.31
C PRO A 337 -49.25 17.22 -19.67
N THR A 338 -48.15 16.86 -18.96
CA THR A 338 -48.02 15.56 -18.30
C THR A 338 -49.03 15.42 -17.14
N LEU A 339 -49.41 16.52 -16.51
CA LEU A 339 -50.43 16.57 -15.45
C LEU A 339 -51.84 16.81 -15.98
N SER A 340 -52.03 16.85 -17.30
CA SER A 340 -53.31 17.15 -17.94
C SER A 340 -53.95 18.43 -17.45
N LEU A 341 -53.13 19.46 -17.19
CA LEU A 341 -53.55 20.77 -16.68
C LEU A 341 -53.95 21.70 -17.81
N SER A 342 -55.02 22.47 -17.63
CA SER A 342 -55.37 23.59 -18.51
C SER A 342 -54.52 24.84 -18.21
N ALA A 343 -54.52 25.78 -19.14
CA ALA A 343 -53.82 27.06 -18.89
C ALA A 343 -54.40 27.84 -17.68
N GLU A 344 -55.68 27.64 -17.37
CA GLU A 344 -56.36 28.26 -16.24
C GLU A 344 -55.99 27.61 -14.88
N ASP A 345 -55.68 26.29 -14.88
CA ASP A 345 -55.30 25.56 -13.65
C ASP A 345 -53.81 25.76 -13.31
N THR A 346 -52.95 26.07 -14.29
CA THR A 346 -51.51 26.18 -14.16
C THR A 346 -51.06 27.16 -13.03
N PRO A 347 -51.65 28.38 -12.91
CA PRO A 347 -51.26 29.33 -11.86
C PRO A 347 -51.49 28.82 -10.43
N ALA A 348 -52.52 27.98 -10.25
CA ALA A 348 -52.82 27.42 -8.91
C ALA A 348 -51.79 26.41 -8.43
N LEU A 349 -51.05 25.78 -9.35
CA LEU A 349 -50.02 24.81 -9.03
C LEU A 349 -48.66 25.48 -8.66
N VAL A 350 -48.36 26.68 -9.17
CA VAL A 350 -47.10 27.37 -8.96
C VAL A 350 -46.67 27.44 -7.49
N PRO A 351 -47.49 27.87 -6.53
CA PRO A 351 -47.08 27.95 -5.12
C PRO A 351 -46.90 26.59 -4.44
N LEU A 352 -47.31 25.49 -5.07
CA LEU A 352 -47.27 24.14 -4.53
C LEU A 352 -46.07 23.35 -5.05
N VAL A 353 -45.35 23.86 -6.06
CA VAL A 353 -44.22 23.23 -6.70
C VAL A 353 -42.91 23.84 -6.19
N ARG A 354 -41.96 22.99 -5.86
CA ARG A 354 -40.58 23.41 -5.55
C ARG A 354 -39.62 22.99 -6.67
N LEU A 355 -38.63 23.83 -6.92
CA LEU A 355 -37.56 23.50 -7.84
C LEU A 355 -36.36 22.97 -7.02
N GLU A 356 -35.81 21.85 -7.45
CA GLU A 356 -34.63 21.25 -6.83
C GLU A 356 -33.59 20.94 -7.89
N ARG A 357 -32.33 21.06 -7.50
CA ARG A 357 -31.18 20.61 -8.34
C ARG A 357 -30.40 19.54 -7.62
N TYR A 358 -29.80 18.63 -8.39
CA TYR A 358 -28.95 17.55 -7.94
C TYR A 358 -27.66 17.53 -8.73
N ALA A 359 -26.55 17.23 -8.05
CA ALA A 359 -25.26 17.03 -8.68
C ALA A 359 -25.23 15.73 -9.49
N ALA A 360 -24.35 15.65 -10.45
CA ALA A 360 -24.04 14.39 -11.14
C ALA A 360 -23.57 13.32 -10.11
N GLY A 361 -24.13 12.13 -10.23
CA GLY A 361 -23.88 11.00 -9.32
C GLY A 361 -24.70 11.03 -8.04
N GLU A 362 -25.39 12.12 -7.71
CA GLU A 362 -26.21 12.24 -6.49
C GLU A 362 -27.49 11.40 -6.61
N VAL A 363 -27.92 10.82 -5.48
CA VAL A 363 -29.18 10.05 -5.40
C VAL A 363 -30.35 11.00 -5.32
N VAL A 364 -31.16 11.04 -6.36
CA VAL A 364 -32.39 11.85 -6.45
C VAL A 364 -33.53 11.21 -5.64
N LEU A 365 -33.60 9.86 -5.66
CA LEU A 365 -34.60 9.08 -4.93
C LEU A 365 -34.01 7.70 -4.61
N PRO A 366 -33.85 7.33 -3.33
CA PRO A 366 -33.35 6.01 -2.98
C PRO A 366 -34.38 4.90 -3.25
N ALA A 367 -33.89 3.67 -3.44
CA ALA A 367 -34.72 2.47 -3.49
C ALA A 367 -35.29 2.12 -2.10
N GLY A 368 -36.41 1.42 -2.07
CA GLY A 368 -37.02 0.91 -0.84
C GLY A 368 -37.74 1.96 0.02
N VAL A 369 -37.92 3.19 -0.47
CA VAL A 369 -38.66 4.25 0.24
C VAL A 369 -40.00 4.52 -0.44
N VAL A 370 -40.99 4.97 0.34
CA VAL A 370 -42.23 5.54 -0.20
C VAL A 370 -41.99 7.02 -0.48
N PRO A 371 -42.06 7.46 -1.75
CA PRO A 371 -41.81 8.87 -2.07
C PRO A 371 -42.91 9.78 -1.52
N GLU A 372 -42.53 10.95 -1.00
CA GLU A 372 -43.45 11.97 -0.55
C GLU A 372 -43.87 12.94 -1.66
N ALA A 373 -43.23 12.83 -2.83
CA ALA A 373 -43.47 13.70 -3.98
C ALA A 373 -43.07 13.00 -5.29
N VAL A 374 -43.65 13.44 -6.40
CA VAL A 374 -43.18 13.11 -7.75
C VAL A 374 -42.27 14.23 -8.23
N ARG A 375 -41.12 13.84 -8.82
CA ARG A 375 -40.09 14.74 -9.33
C ARG A 375 -40.09 14.68 -10.87
N PHE A 376 -40.54 15.76 -11.48
CA PHE A 376 -40.53 15.91 -12.94
C PHE A 376 -39.17 16.45 -13.39
N VAL A 377 -38.50 15.76 -14.29
CA VAL A 377 -37.18 16.17 -14.81
C VAL A 377 -37.39 17.34 -15.77
N LEU A 378 -36.82 18.48 -15.42
CA LEU A 378 -36.81 19.69 -16.26
C LEU A 378 -35.57 19.77 -17.15
N HIS A 379 -34.43 19.34 -16.61
CA HIS A 379 -33.15 19.34 -17.30
C HIS A 379 -32.29 18.20 -16.77
N GLY A 380 -31.39 17.70 -17.64
CA GLY A 380 -30.48 16.60 -17.30
C GLY A 380 -31.09 15.23 -17.51
N ALA A 381 -30.43 14.21 -16.95
CA ALA A 381 -30.83 12.81 -17.09
C ALA A 381 -30.62 12.05 -15.78
N VAL A 382 -31.53 11.13 -15.48
CA VAL A 382 -31.53 10.28 -14.29
C VAL A 382 -31.48 8.82 -14.73
N SER A 383 -30.63 8.01 -14.12
CA SER A 383 -30.62 6.55 -14.26
C SER A 383 -31.47 5.91 -13.18
N LEU A 384 -32.39 5.04 -13.55
CA LEU A 384 -33.04 4.15 -12.60
C LEU A 384 -32.24 2.85 -12.52
N GLY A 385 -31.78 2.48 -11.32
CA GLY A 385 -31.02 1.26 -11.09
C GLY A 385 -31.70 0.35 -10.07
N ALA A 386 -31.72 -0.95 -10.34
CA ALA A 386 -32.16 -1.97 -9.39
C ALA A 386 -30.94 -2.61 -8.71
N THR A 387 -31.04 -2.86 -7.41
CA THR A 387 -29.97 -3.48 -6.65
C THR A 387 -30.19 -4.98 -6.62
N LEU A 388 -29.18 -5.75 -7.06
CA LEU A 388 -29.13 -7.21 -6.96
C LEU A 388 -28.89 -7.66 -5.51
N PRO A 389 -29.16 -8.94 -5.18
CA PRO A 389 -28.89 -9.47 -3.83
C PRO A 389 -27.42 -9.40 -3.39
N ASP A 390 -26.50 -9.35 -4.33
CA ASP A 390 -25.05 -9.19 -4.11
C ASP A 390 -24.61 -7.73 -3.93
N GLY A 391 -25.57 -6.77 -3.99
CA GLY A 391 -25.30 -5.34 -3.87
C GLY A 391 -24.95 -4.64 -5.18
N ALA A 392 -24.79 -5.35 -6.28
CA ALA A 392 -24.54 -4.74 -7.58
C ALA A 392 -25.76 -3.98 -8.08
N VAL A 393 -25.55 -2.81 -8.69
CA VAL A 393 -26.63 -1.99 -9.25
C VAL A 393 -26.67 -2.19 -10.76
N VAL A 394 -27.81 -2.67 -11.26
CA VAL A 394 -28.06 -2.86 -12.70
C VAL A 394 -28.92 -1.71 -13.21
N PRO A 395 -28.53 -1.01 -14.28
CA PRO A 395 -29.34 0.03 -14.88
C PRO A 395 -30.60 -0.56 -15.50
N VAL A 396 -31.76 0.02 -15.17
CA VAL A 396 -33.09 -0.40 -15.66
C VAL A 396 -33.55 0.46 -16.81
N THR A 397 -33.55 1.78 -16.61
CA THR A 397 -33.95 2.73 -17.65
C THR A 397 -33.37 4.11 -17.37
N ARG A 398 -33.39 4.96 -18.38
CA ARG A 398 -32.99 6.36 -18.29
C ARG A 398 -34.24 7.24 -18.36
N VAL A 399 -34.30 8.26 -17.52
CA VAL A 399 -35.35 9.27 -17.41
C VAL A 399 -34.74 10.60 -17.82
N GLU A 400 -35.38 11.32 -18.75
CA GLU A 400 -34.87 12.59 -19.28
C GLU A 400 -35.92 13.71 -19.07
N ALA A 401 -35.61 14.91 -19.56
CA ALA A 401 -36.51 16.06 -19.46
C ALA A 401 -37.88 15.76 -20.05
N GLY A 402 -38.95 16.11 -19.32
CA GLY A 402 -40.33 15.82 -19.66
C GLY A 402 -40.91 14.55 -19.02
N ASP A 403 -40.03 13.66 -18.48
CA ASP A 403 -40.44 12.47 -17.73
C ASP A 403 -40.28 12.71 -16.19
N TYR A 404 -40.60 11.73 -15.36
CA TYR A 404 -40.63 11.90 -13.92
C TYR A 404 -40.20 10.65 -13.16
N VAL A 405 -39.82 10.83 -11.87
CA VAL A 405 -39.49 9.75 -10.92
C VAL A 405 -40.33 9.91 -9.65
N GLY A 406 -40.50 8.82 -8.88
CA GLY A 406 -41.26 8.82 -7.65
C GLY A 406 -42.77 8.64 -7.83
N GLN A 407 -43.22 8.09 -8.94
CA GLN A 407 -44.64 7.86 -9.26
C GLN A 407 -45.36 6.94 -8.25
N THR A 408 -44.60 6.04 -7.54
CA THR A 408 -45.16 5.19 -6.48
C THR A 408 -45.63 5.99 -5.24
N ALA A 409 -45.40 7.29 -5.21
CA ALA A 409 -46.00 8.20 -4.23
C ALA A 409 -47.53 8.11 -4.20
N LEU A 410 -48.15 7.97 -5.40
CA LEU A 410 -49.61 7.90 -5.53
C LEU A 410 -50.19 6.57 -5.01
N THR A 411 -49.45 5.45 -5.15
CA THR A 411 -49.87 4.14 -4.66
C THR A 411 -49.41 3.86 -3.21
N ARG A 412 -48.62 4.78 -2.63
CA ARG A 412 -47.99 4.61 -1.33
C ARG A 412 -47.09 3.36 -1.24
N GLU A 413 -46.57 2.93 -2.37
CA GLU A 413 -45.67 1.80 -2.46
C GLU A 413 -44.19 2.22 -2.45
N THR A 414 -43.34 1.36 -1.97
CA THR A 414 -41.89 1.58 -1.98
C THR A 414 -41.35 1.54 -3.41
N THR A 415 -40.33 2.34 -3.67
CA THR A 415 -39.60 2.33 -4.93
C THR A 415 -38.77 1.04 -5.07
N SER A 416 -38.88 0.38 -6.22
CA SER A 416 -38.07 -0.81 -6.55
C SER A 416 -36.68 -0.48 -7.12
N THR A 417 -36.44 0.77 -7.49
CA THR A 417 -35.22 1.26 -8.10
C THR A 417 -34.75 2.55 -7.42
N ALA A 418 -33.45 2.73 -7.33
CA ALA A 418 -32.86 4.02 -7.01
C ALA A 418 -32.80 4.90 -8.26
N ALA A 419 -33.02 6.19 -8.10
CA ALA A 419 -32.86 7.19 -9.14
C ALA A 419 -31.60 8.00 -8.88
N VAL A 420 -30.59 7.92 -9.77
CA VAL A 420 -29.31 8.59 -9.66
C VAL A 420 -29.12 9.58 -10.80
N ALA A 421 -28.73 10.79 -10.52
CA ALA A 421 -28.45 11.82 -11.50
C ALA A 421 -27.23 11.44 -12.37
N LEU A 422 -27.37 11.36 -13.68
CA LEU A 422 -26.27 11.11 -14.61
C LEU A 422 -25.47 12.36 -14.95
N THR A 423 -26.16 13.49 -14.93
CA THR A 423 -25.62 14.84 -15.14
C THR A 423 -26.11 15.73 -13.99
N GLU A 424 -25.83 17.01 -13.99
CA GLU A 424 -26.63 17.94 -13.18
C GLU A 424 -28.09 17.81 -13.61
N VAL A 425 -28.99 17.62 -12.64
CA VAL A 425 -30.44 17.44 -12.86
C VAL A 425 -31.20 18.53 -12.16
N ALA A 426 -32.11 19.16 -12.89
CA ALA A 426 -33.12 20.05 -12.32
C ALA A 426 -34.49 19.38 -12.38
N VAL A 427 -35.24 19.44 -11.28
CA VAL A 427 -36.57 18.83 -11.18
C VAL A 427 -37.62 19.81 -10.60
N ALA A 428 -38.86 19.65 -11.06
CA ALA A 428 -40.02 20.22 -10.38
C ALA A 428 -40.62 19.16 -9.44
N VAL A 429 -40.67 19.46 -8.18
CA VAL A 429 -41.17 18.57 -7.12
C VAL A 429 -42.60 18.89 -6.82
N VAL A 430 -43.50 17.95 -7.11
CA VAL A 430 -44.93 18.04 -6.85
C VAL A 430 -45.26 17.13 -5.66
N PRO A 431 -45.70 17.67 -4.50
CA PRO A 431 -46.08 16.89 -3.33
C PRO A 431 -47.20 15.87 -3.63
N THR A 432 -47.17 14.72 -2.95
CA THR A 432 -48.17 13.66 -3.13
C THR A 432 -49.59 14.18 -2.84
N ALA A 433 -49.77 15.03 -1.82
CA ALA A 433 -51.08 15.63 -1.49
C ALA A 433 -51.68 16.42 -2.67
N THR A 434 -50.84 17.22 -3.34
CA THR A 434 -51.23 17.98 -4.54
C THR A 434 -51.62 17.05 -5.70
N LEU A 435 -50.88 15.98 -5.88
CA LEU A 435 -51.19 14.97 -6.91
C LEU A 435 -52.44 14.18 -6.58
N ASP A 436 -52.73 13.84 -5.33
CA ASP A 436 -53.95 13.18 -4.88
C ASP A 436 -55.18 14.05 -5.23
N ASP A 437 -55.10 15.37 -5.03
CA ASP A 437 -56.17 16.30 -5.39
C ASP A 437 -56.36 16.38 -6.90
N LEU A 438 -55.26 16.42 -7.68
CA LEU A 438 -55.33 16.41 -9.18
C LEU A 438 -55.92 15.12 -9.69
N VAL A 439 -55.56 13.97 -9.15
CA VAL A 439 -56.08 12.65 -9.57
C VAL A 439 -57.55 12.51 -9.23
N ARG A 440 -57.99 13.07 -8.10
CA ARG A 440 -59.41 13.07 -7.67
C ARG A 440 -60.29 13.79 -8.67
N VAL A 441 -59.82 14.91 -9.21
CA VAL A 441 -60.54 15.71 -10.23
C VAL A 441 -60.35 15.13 -11.66
N ARG A 442 -59.22 14.45 -11.91
CA ARG A 442 -58.81 13.92 -13.24
C ARG A 442 -58.49 12.42 -13.21
N PRO A 443 -59.52 11.53 -13.26
CA PRO A 443 -59.27 10.06 -13.16
C PRO A 443 -58.40 9.47 -14.31
N ARG A 444 -58.23 10.16 -15.42
CA ARG A 444 -57.31 9.74 -16.50
C ARG A 444 -55.86 9.76 -16.01
N LEU A 445 -55.49 10.75 -15.20
CA LEU A 445 -54.13 10.89 -14.67
C LEU A 445 -53.76 9.66 -13.84
N ALA A 446 -54.67 9.12 -12.99
CA ALA A 446 -54.43 7.91 -12.22
C ALA A 446 -54.09 6.71 -13.12
N ARG A 447 -54.73 6.58 -14.27
CA ARG A 447 -54.44 5.47 -15.21
C ARG A 447 -53.06 5.66 -15.86
N GLU A 448 -52.72 6.86 -16.30
CA GLU A 448 -51.44 7.18 -16.93
C GLU A 448 -50.26 6.92 -15.96
N PHE A 449 -50.38 7.32 -14.70
CA PHE A 449 -49.40 7.01 -13.66
C PHE A 449 -49.33 5.49 -13.36
N GLY A 450 -50.49 4.80 -13.31
CA GLY A 450 -50.57 3.37 -13.10
C GLY A 450 -49.82 2.58 -14.22
N ASP A 451 -50.02 2.95 -15.49
CA ASP A 451 -49.33 2.34 -16.62
C ASP A 451 -47.82 2.54 -16.56
N VAL A 452 -47.36 3.70 -16.11
CA VAL A 452 -45.93 3.95 -15.91
C VAL A 452 -45.35 3.12 -14.75
N ILE A 453 -46.09 2.97 -13.66
CA ILE A 453 -45.68 2.16 -12.51
C ILE A 453 -45.49 0.71 -12.94
N GLU A 454 -46.49 0.11 -13.62
CA GLU A 454 -46.40 -1.28 -14.06
C GLU A 454 -45.28 -1.49 -15.07
N ARG A 455 -45.16 -0.62 -16.09
CA ARG A 455 -44.08 -0.70 -17.08
C ARG A 455 -42.69 -0.64 -16.43
N ARG A 456 -42.44 0.28 -15.48
CA ARG A 456 -41.16 0.39 -14.79
C ARG A 456 -40.88 -0.77 -13.86
N ARG A 457 -41.93 -1.32 -13.24
CA ARG A 457 -41.84 -2.54 -12.42
C ARG A 457 -41.41 -3.74 -13.26
N ASP A 458 -42.01 -3.90 -14.46
CA ASP A 458 -41.64 -4.99 -15.35
C ASP A 458 -40.23 -4.83 -15.92
N GLN A 459 -39.83 -3.61 -16.25
CA GLN A 459 -38.44 -3.31 -16.62
C GLN A 459 -37.45 -3.66 -15.50
N ALA A 460 -37.76 -3.31 -14.25
CA ALA A 460 -36.91 -3.65 -13.10
C ALA A 460 -36.84 -5.17 -12.89
N ARG A 461 -37.96 -5.89 -12.99
CA ARG A 461 -37.96 -7.37 -12.90
C ARG A 461 -37.13 -8.01 -14.02
N ALA A 462 -37.27 -7.53 -15.25
CA ALA A 462 -36.49 -8.01 -16.38
C ALA A 462 -34.98 -7.80 -16.19
N ALA A 463 -34.59 -6.63 -15.69
CA ALA A 463 -33.20 -6.32 -15.41
C ALA A 463 -32.58 -7.16 -14.25
N LEU A 464 -33.42 -7.60 -13.31
CA LEU A 464 -32.97 -8.48 -12.19
C LEU A 464 -32.94 -9.95 -12.59
N ALA A 465 -33.59 -10.34 -13.68
CA ALA A 465 -33.67 -11.72 -14.15
C ALA A 465 -32.58 -12.10 -15.19
N GLY A 466 -31.93 -11.12 -15.78
CA GLY A 466 -30.84 -11.30 -16.77
C GLY A 466 -29.48 -11.11 -16.18
#